data_40f8ad0fc80b3659dc7940b56bdd9305
#
_entry.id   40f8ad0fc80b3659dc7940b56bdd9305
#
_cell.length_a   1.000
_cell.length_b   1.000
_cell.length_c   1.000
_cell.angle_alpha   90.00
_cell.angle_beta   90.00
_cell.angle_gamma   90.00
#
_symmetry.space_group_name_H-M   'P 1'
#
loop_
_entity.id
_entity.type
_entity.pdbx_description
1 polymer ?
#
loop_
_entity_poly.entity_id
_entity_poly.type
_entity_poly.pdbx_seq_one_letter_code
_entity_poly.pdbx_strand_id
1 'polypeptide(L)'
;MKKVTWLGMFLMIIAGCIGVEKESEIKVKNKMNISPELQDIIRMGTLAPSSHNAQMWKIKIVNESEILVLWDKNRKLESSDPQNREALISIGAFIENFVEGAKKYNYEVEVKSFNSFGEDNSVAKLILNKKEFTNTDNIIKNIEERHSVKTLFLKEDLKSKDISEILDINKSNVTYYDLESEKGKYLKESVYKAFEKEAIDKGVQDELAKWIRLSDKEAKEKKDGMSAEMMGMGGIKKYFYYPLVTEKTIKSNIFVNSGIKVAKKQTENCSGYLVVKSSSNSISDLIDTGRTMEKILLKANELKIAVHPMSAVLHVEPWKDEISGKLGLTEPVQMVLRVGYVKEYGEPTSLRRDIWDIIVE
;
A
#
# COMPACT_ATOMS: atom_id res chain seq x y z
N MET A 1 51.31 50.97 -2.96
CA MET A 1 50.66 49.86 -2.33
C MET A 1 49.21 49.87 -2.80
N LYS A 2 48.87 49.07 -3.81
CA LYS A 2 47.53 49.03 -4.42
C LYS A 2 46.72 47.91 -3.78
N LYS A 3 45.57 48.23 -3.16
CA LYS A 3 44.57 47.30 -2.72
C LYS A 3 43.80 46.75 -3.94
N VAL A 4 43.89 45.45 -4.20
CA VAL A 4 43.10 44.77 -5.19
C VAL A 4 41.85 44.29 -4.48
N THR A 5 40.72 44.90 -4.78
CA THR A 5 39.38 44.44 -4.38
C THR A 5 38.93 43.35 -5.33
N TRP A 6 38.81 42.11 -4.84
CA TRP A 6 38.16 41.03 -5.54
C TRP A 6 36.65 41.18 -5.43
N LEU A 7 36.01 41.64 -6.50
CA LEU A 7 34.58 41.59 -6.66
C LEU A 7 34.24 40.26 -7.32
N GLY A 8 33.95 39.25 -6.49
CA GLY A 8 33.51 37.94 -6.94
C GLY A 8 32.11 38.05 -7.52
N MET A 9 31.99 37.83 -8.79
CA MET A 9 30.77 37.77 -9.56
C MET A 9 30.06 36.46 -9.19
N PHE A 10 29.03 36.51 -8.30
CA PHE A 10 28.13 35.42 -8.03
C PHE A 10 27.18 35.30 -9.22
N LEU A 11 27.53 34.49 -10.21
CA LEU A 11 26.59 34.03 -11.22
C LEU A 11 25.68 32.98 -10.51
N MET A 12 24.49 33.42 -10.12
CA MET A 12 23.39 32.52 -9.82
C MET A 12 23.00 31.82 -11.14
N ILE A 13 23.52 30.61 -11.31
CA ILE A 13 22.91 29.67 -12.24
C ILE A 13 21.64 29.19 -11.58
N ILE A 14 20.53 29.83 -11.89
CA ILE A 14 19.20 29.25 -11.70
C ILE A 14 19.09 28.15 -12.76
N ALA A 15 19.67 27.00 -12.48
CA ALA A 15 19.32 25.78 -13.17
C ALA A 15 17.90 25.44 -12.73
N GLY A 16 16.92 25.89 -13.50
CA GLY A 16 15.58 25.41 -13.38
C GLY A 16 15.64 23.88 -13.48
N CYS A 17 15.22 23.19 -12.43
CA CYS A 17 14.91 21.76 -12.48
C CYS A 17 13.70 21.59 -13.42
N ILE A 18 13.92 21.71 -14.71
CA ILE A 18 13.06 21.07 -15.70
C ILE A 18 13.42 19.60 -15.54
N GLY A 19 12.54 18.85 -14.84
CA GLY A 19 12.70 17.41 -14.76
C GLY A 19 12.79 16.86 -16.17
N VAL A 20 13.93 16.31 -16.53
CA VAL A 20 14.10 15.63 -17.82
C VAL A 20 13.16 14.43 -17.79
N GLU A 21 12.07 14.48 -18.54
CA GLU A 21 11.17 13.33 -18.71
C GLU A 21 12.00 12.16 -19.27
N LYS A 22 11.77 10.95 -18.73
CA LYS A 22 12.44 9.77 -19.26
C LYS A 22 12.03 9.57 -20.72
N GLU A 23 12.96 9.14 -21.55
CA GLU A 23 12.71 8.94 -22.99
C GLU A 23 11.55 7.97 -23.27
N SER A 24 11.38 6.97 -22.41
CA SER A 24 10.24 6.04 -22.45
C SER A 24 8.91 6.74 -22.18
N GLU A 25 8.87 7.66 -21.20
CA GLU A 25 7.65 8.43 -20.88
C GLU A 25 7.25 9.33 -22.05
N ILE A 26 8.21 9.98 -22.67
CA ILE A 26 7.96 10.85 -23.84
C ILE A 26 7.40 10.02 -24.99
N LYS A 27 7.96 8.83 -25.23
CA LYS A 27 7.46 7.92 -26.28
C LYS A 27 6.03 7.47 -26.02
N VAL A 28 5.71 7.09 -24.79
CA VAL A 28 4.33 6.65 -24.42
C VAL A 28 3.35 7.82 -24.53
N LYS A 29 3.69 9.00 -23.98
CA LYS A 29 2.85 10.20 -24.09
C LYS A 29 2.56 10.58 -25.56
N ASN A 30 3.55 10.50 -26.42
CA ASN A 30 3.40 10.86 -27.84
C ASN A 30 2.58 9.83 -28.64
N LYS A 31 2.51 8.57 -28.19
CA LYS A 31 1.73 7.53 -28.88
C LYS A 31 0.28 7.45 -28.40
N MET A 32 0.01 7.79 -27.13
CA MET A 32 -1.30 7.64 -26.51
C MET A 32 -1.91 9.00 -26.20
N ASN A 33 -2.96 9.37 -26.93
CA ASN A 33 -3.77 10.54 -26.62
C ASN A 33 -4.79 10.16 -25.53
N ILE A 34 -4.33 10.08 -24.27
CA ILE A 34 -5.15 9.72 -23.12
C ILE A 34 -5.83 10.98 -22.57
N SER A 35 -7.15 10.94 -22.38
CA SER A 35 -7.89 12.07 -21.83
C SER A 35 -7.39 12.48 -20.42
N PRO A 36 -7.42 13.76 -20.06
CA PRO A 36 -7.04 14.21 -18.71
C PRO A 36 -7.85 13.52 -17.60
N GLU A 37 -9.13 13.22 -17.87
CA GLU A 37 -10.01 12.49 -16.95
C GLU A 37 -9.45 11.09 -16.66
N LEU A 38 -9.10 10.34 -17.71
CA LEU A 38 -8.56 9.00 -17.56
C LEU A 38 -7.17 9.02 -16.89
N GLN A 39 -6.33 10.02 -17.19
CA GLN A 39 -5.04 10.20 -16.49
C GLN A 39 -5.25 10.38 -14.98
N ASP A 40 -6.22 11.20 -14.56
CA ASP A 40 -6.49 11.41 -13.13
C ASP A 40 -7.11 10.17 -12.47
N ILE A 41 -7.99 9.45 -13.16
CA ILE A 41 -8.53 8.16 -12.68
C ILE A 41 -7.39 7.14 -12.45
N ILE A 42 -6.46 7.02 -13.40
CA ILE A 42 -5.28 6.15 -13.27
C ILE A 42 -4.42 6.61 -12.07
N ARG A 43 -4.18 7.92 -11.94
CA ARG A 43 -3.44 8.50 -10.80
C ARG A 43 -4.08 8.10 -9.48
N MET A 44 -5.40 8.21 -9.34
CA MET A 44 -6.10 7.78 -8.12
C MET A 44 -5.89 6.30 -7.84
N GLY A 45 -5.93 5.44 -8.86
CA GLY A 45 -5.57 4.04 -8.72
C GLY A 45 -4.18 3.85 -8.10
N THR A 46 -3.17 4.63 -8.53
CA THR A 46 -1.80 4.51 -8.01
C THR A 46 -1.67 4.85 -6.53
N LEU A 47 -2.62 5.56 -5.93
CA LEU A 47 -2.61 5.91 -4.50
C LEU A 47 -2.90 4.71 -3.58
N ALA A 48 -3.28 3.57 -4.14
CA ALA A 48 -3.52 2.34 -3.39
C ALA A 48 -2.30 1.88 -2.57
N PRO A 49 -2.50 1.16 -1.46
CA PRO A 49 -1.41 0.54 -0.71
C PRO A 49 -0.82 -0.64 -1.48
N SER A 50 0.44 -0.94 -1.21
CA SER A 50 1.07 -2.17 -1.66
C SER A 50 2.15 -2.62 -0.69
N SER A 51 2.42 -3.91 -0.62
CA SER A 51 3.50 -4.47 0.21
C SER A 51 4.83 -3.81 -0.16
N HIS A 52 5.60 -3.38 0.84
CA HIS A 52 6.83 -2.60 0.68
C HIS A 52 6.71 -1.32 -0.18
N ASN A 53 5.48 -0.84 -0.46
CA ASN A 53 5.23 0.21 -1.47
C ASN A 53 5.82 -0.14 -2.84
N ALA A 54 5.83 -1.43 -3.18
CA ALA A 54 6.42 -1.92 -4.42
C ALA A 54 5.59 -1.58 -5.66
N GLN A 55 4.27 -1.32 -5.50
CA GLN A 55 3.38 -0.89 -6.59
C GLN A 55 3.44 -1.87 -7.79
N MET A 56 3.01 -3.12 -7.53
CA MET A 56 3.17 -4.28 -8.41
C MET A 56 2.22 -4.30 -9.62
N TRP A 57 1.59 -3.19 -9.94
CA TRP A 57 0.64 -3.04 -11.05
C TRP A 57 1.27 -2.37 -12.26
N LYS A 58 0.78 -2.77 -13.43
CA LYS A 58 0.87 -2.09 -14.70
C LYS A 58 -0.50 -2.04 -15.35
N ILE A 59 -0.67 -1.17 -16.31
CA ILE A 59 -1.89 -1.09 -17.11
C ILE A 59 -1.55 -1.05 -18.59
N LYS A 60 -2.44 -1.66 -19.40
CA LYS A 60 -2.46 -1.53 -20.84
C LYS A 60 -3.79 -0.90 -21.23
N ILE A 61 -3.70 0.24 -21.91
CA ILE A 61 -4.88 0.95 -22.40
C ILE A 61 -5.24 0.36 -23.75
N VAL A 62 -6.38 -0.33 -23.80
CA VAL A 62 -6.92 -0.89 -25.04
C VAL A 62 -7.60 0.21 -25.86
N ASN A 63 -8.39 1.03 -25.17
CA ASN A 63 -9.02 2.26 -25.67
C ASN A 63 -9.47 3.11 -24.46
N GLU A 64 -10.10 4.28 -24.69
CA GLU A 64 -10.56 5.19 -23.65
C GLU A 64 -11.57 4.59 -22.65
N SER A 65 -12.21 3.49 -22.99
CA SER A 65 -13.20 2.81 -22.14
C SER A 65 -12.78 1.41 -21.68
N GLU A 66 -11.68 0.87 -22.17
CA GLU A 66 -11.20 -0.47 -21.80
C GLU A 66 -9.73 -0.47 -21.41
N ILE A 67 -9.44 -0.99 -20.22
CA ILE A 67 -8.10 -1.06 -19.66
C ILE A 67 -7.84 -2.46 -19.14
N LEU A 68 -6.69 -3.03 -19.44
CA LEU A 68 -6.19 -4.25 -18.81
C LEU A 68 -5.29 -3.86 -17.63
N VAL A 69 -5.48 -4.52 -16.50
CA VAL A 69 -4.60 -4.42 -15.33
C VAL A 69 -3.70 -5.64 -15.30
N LEU A 70 -2.38 -5.40 -15.20
CA LEU A 70 -1.37 -6.42 -15.29
C LEU A 70 -0.54 -6.48 -14.00
N TRP A 71 -0.02 -7.65 -13.70
CA TRP A 71 0.99 -7.83 -12.67
C TRP A 71 2.39 -7.53 -13.21
N ASP A 72 3.10 -6.59 -12.56
CA ASP A 72 4.51 -6.29 -12.85
C ASP A 72 5.44 -7.31 -12.17
N LYS A 73 5.83 -8.35 -12.87
CA LYS A 73 6.74 -9.41 -12.38
C LYS A 73 8.09 -8.87 -11.90
N ASN A 74 8.54 -7.72 -12.41
CA ASN A 74 9.81 -7.12 -12.00
C ASN A 74 9.76 -6.54 -10.58
N ARG A 75 8.55 -6.50 -9.98
CA ARG A 75 8.30 -5.98 -8.63
C ARG A 75 7.84 -7.05 -7.65
N LYS A 76 8.10 -8.30 -7.99
CA LYS A 76 7.81 -9.45 -7.15
C LYS A 76 8.60 -9.37 -5.84
N LEU A 77 7.97 -9.78 -4.76
CA LEU A 77 8.57 -9.99 -3.44
C LEU A 77 8.81 -11.49 -3.26
N GLU A 78 10.02 -11.95 -3.60
CA GLU A 78 10.30 -13.39 -3.71
C GLU A 78 10.37 -14.09 -2.35
N SER A 79 10.79 -13.36 -1.32
CA SER A 79 10.97 -13.90 0.03
C SER A 79 9.74 -13.72 0.91
N SER A 80 9.14 -12.53 0.89
CA SER A 80 7.99 -12.21 1.75
C SER A 80 6.64 -12.51 1.11
N ASP A 81 6.54 -12.63 -0.23
CA ASP A 81 5.31 -13.00 -0.95
C ASP A 81 5.58 -13.99 -2.09
N PRO A 82 6.14 -15.18 -1.82
CA PRO A 82 6.56 -16.12 -2.86
C PRO A 82 5.40 -16.61 -3.74
N GLN A 83 4.18 -16.58 -3.23
CA GLN A 83 2.96 -16.98 -3.95
C GLN A 83 2.26 -15.82 -4.64
N ASN A 84 2.80 -14.59 -4.57
CA ASN A 84 2.23 -13.36 -5.13
C ASN A 84 0.82 -13.02 -4.59
N ARG A 85 0.45 -13.53 -3.44
CA ARG A 85 -0.84 -13.31 -2.81
C ARG A 85 -1.03 -11.81 -2.48
N GLU A 86 -0.06 -11.20 -1.82
CA GLU A 86 -0.11 -9.77 -1.50
C GLU A 86 0.03 -8.88 -2.73
N ALA A 87 0.77 -9.32 -3.74
CA ALA A 87 0.84 -8.63 -5.01
C ALA A 87 -0.55 -8.51 -5.65
N LEU A 88 -1.32 -9.60 -5.70
CA LEU A 88 -2.67 -9.62 -6.25
C LEU A 88 -3.65 -8.79 -5.39
N ILE A 89 -3.55 -8.86 -4.06
CA ILE A 89 -4.33 -8.02 -3.15
C ILE A 89 -3.98 -6.52 -3.37
N SER A 90 -2.71 -6.18 -3.55
CA SER A 90 -2.29 -4.80 -3.86
C SER A 90 -2.85 -4.31 -5.19
N ILE A 91 -2.91 -5.17 -6.21
CA ILE A 91 -3.55 -4.86 -7.49
C ILE A 91 -5.06 -4.68 -7.32
N GLY A 92 -5.71 -5.50 -6.49
CA GLY A 92 -7.12 -5.33 -6.14
C GLY A 92 -7.40 -3.97 -5.49
N ALA A 93 -6.52 -3.51 -4.59
CA ALA A 93 -6.61 -2.18 -3.99
C ALA A 93 -6.44 -1.06 -5.04
N PHE A 94 -5.50 -1.20 -5.98
CA PHE A 94 -5.36 -0.29 -7.13
C PHE A 94 -6.66 -0.21 -7.95
N ILE A 95 -7.26 -1.36 -8.26
CA ILE A 95 -8.52 -1.43 -9.01
C ILE A 95 -9.64 -0.70 -8.26
N GLU A 96 -9.74 -0.88 -6.95
CA GLU A 96 -10.81 -0.22 -6.18
C GLU A 96 -10.65 1.30 -6.14
N ASN A 97 -9.44 1.82 -5.94
CA ASN A 97 -9.19 3.26 -6.03
C ASN A 97 -9.48 3.82 -7.43
N PHE A 98 -9.18 3.05 -8.47
CA PHE A 98 -9.55 3.39 -9.84
C PHE A 98 -11.08 3.46 -10.01
N VAL A 99 -11.81 2.46 -9.50
CA VAL A 99 -13.28 2.39 -9.53
C VAL A 99 -13.91 3.55 -8.79
N GLU A 100 -13.45 3.82 -7.58
CA GLU A 100 -13.96 4.94 -6.77
C GLU A 100 -13.64 6.29 -7.42
N GLY A 101 -12.42 6.48 -7.90
CA GLY A 101 -11.99 7.70 -8.58
C GLY A 101 -12.75 7.98 -9.87
N ALA A 102 -13.14 6.95 -10.61
CA ALA A 102 -13.88 7.07 -11.86
C ALA A 102 -15.28 7.71 -11.67
N LYS A 103 -15.89 7.53 -10.50
CA LYS A 103 -17.19 8.12 -10.16
C LYS A 103 -17.20 9.66 -10.24
N LYS A 104 -16.06 10.31 -9.91
CA LYS A 104 -15.93 11.78 -10.04
C LYS A 104 -16.15 12.26 -11.47
N TYR A 105 -15.79 11.43 -12.44
CA TYR A 105 -15.91 11.72 -13.87
C TYR A 105 -17.14 11.07 -14.51
N ASN A 106 -18.11 10.66 -13.67
CA ASN A 106 -19.35 10.04 -14.09
C ASN A 106 -19.11 8.76 -14.90
N TYR A 107 -18.22 7.89 -14.40
CA TYR A 107 -18.03 6.55 -14.90
C TYR A 107 -18.33 5.50 -13.83
N GLU A 108 -19.14 4.51 -14.18
CA GLU A 108 -19.22 3.23 -13.50
C GLU A 108 -18.22 2.29 -14.16
N VAL A 109 -17.42 1.60 -13.35
CA VAL A 109 -16.42 0.66 -13.87
C VAL A 109 -16.86 -0.75 -13.60
N GLU A 110 -17.10 -1.51 -14.69
CA GLU A 110 -17.26 -2.96 -14.62
C GLU A 110 -15.88 -3.61 -14.51
N VAL A 111 -15.67 -4.39 -13.45
CA VAL A 111 -14.41 -5.11 -13.21
C VAL A 111 -14.58 -6.58 -13.53
N LYS A 112 -13.78 -7.09 -14.49
CA LYS A 112 -13.71 -8.50 -14.84
C LYS A 112 -12.37 -9.09 -14.41
N SER A 113 -12.32 -9.69 -13.21
CA SER A 113 -11.14 -10.38 -12.70
C SER A 113 -10.96 -11.72 -13.42
N PHE A 114 -9.71 -12.10 -13.70
CA PHE A 114 -9.37 -13.35 -14.36
C PHE A 114 -9.01 -14.42 -13.33
N ASN A 115 -9.29 -15.68 -13.64
CA ASN A 115 -8.94 -16.83 -12.78
C ASN A 115 -7.50 -17.32 -13.00
N SER A 116 -6.88 -16.92 -14.11
CA SER A 116 -5.48 -17.20 -14.46
C SER A 116 -4.81 -15.96 -15.05
N PHE A 117 -3.49 -15.89 -14.97
CA PHE A 117 -2.74 -14.84 -15.66
C PHE A 117 -2.94 -14.94 -17.18
N GLY A 118 -3.22 -13.81 -17.82
CA GLY A 118 -3.13 -13.69 -19.27
C GLY A 118 -1.68 -13.86 -19.76
N GLU A 119 -1.49 -14.02 -21.05
CA GLU A 119 -0.15 -14.16 -21.66
C GLU A 119 0.75 -12.96 -21.36
N ASP A 120 0.18 -11.76 -21.28
CA ASP A 120 0.83 -10.50 -20.91
C ASP A 120 0.87 -10.24 -19.39
N ASN A 121 0.48 -11.22 -18.57
CA ASN A 121 0.27 -11.14 -17.13
C ASN A 121 -0.91 -10.26 -16.69
N SER A 122 -1.88 -10.06 -17.57
CA SER A 122 -3.13 -9.40 -17.18
C SER A 122 -3.90 -10.24 -16.16
N VAL A 123 -4.51 -9.55 -15.20
CA VAL A 123 -5.27 -10.16 -14.09
C VAL A 123 -6.71 -9.66 -14.03
N ALA A 124 -6.99 -8.53 -14.67
CA ALA A 124 -8.35 -7.99 -14.77
C ALA A 124 -8.51 -7.09 -16.01
N LYS A 125 -9.76 -6.95 -16.46
CA LYS A 125 -10.21 -5.94 -17.41
C LYS A 125 -11.15 -4.97 -16.70
N LEU A 126 -10.95 -3.68 -16.93
CA LEU A 126 -11.80 -2.59 -16.47
C LEU A 126 -12.52 -2.00 -17.67
N ILE A 127 -13.84 -1.83 -17.57
CA ILE A 127 -14.69 -1.26 -18.60
C ILE A 127 -15.43 -0.06 -18.02
N LEU A 128 -15.17 1.13 -18.57
CA LEU A 128 -15.74 2.39 -18.12
C LEU A 128 -17.04 2.66 -18.88
N ASN A 129 -18.15 2.74 -18.17
CA ASN A 129 -19.47 3.05 -18.69
C ASN A 129 -19.94 4.40 -18.14
N LYS A 130 -20.46 5.29 -18.99
CA LYS A 130 -21.00 6.58 -18.51
C LYS A 130 -22.20 6.33 -17.60
N LYS A 131 -22.14 6.93 -16.40
CA LYS A 131 -23.21 6.89 -15.40
C LYS A 131 -23.06 8.08 -14.47
N GLU A 132 -24.13 8.85 -14.28
CA GLU A 132 -24.12 9.98 -13.37
C GLU A 132 -24.01 9.51 -11.91
N PHE A 133 -23.19 10.23 -11.15
CA PHE A 133 -23.01 10.06 -9.72
C PHE A 133 -23.24 11.38 -9.01
N THR A 134 -23.83 11.33 -7.82
CA THR A 134 -24.00 12.46 -6.92
C THR A 134 -23.07 12.33 -5.71
N ASN A 135 -22.76 13.44 -5.04
CA ASN A 135 -21.93 13.47 -3.83
C ASN A 135 -20.50 12.95 -4.02
N THR A 136 -19.88 13.31 -5.15
CA THR A 136 -18.52 12.84 -5.52
C THR A 136 -17.41 13.75 -4.97
N ASP A 137 -17.73 14.88 -4.34
CA ASP A 137 -16.77 15.93 -3.93
C ASP A 137 -15.67 15.43 -2.99
N ASN A 138 -16.00 14.51 -2.10
CA ASN A 138 -15.07 13.99 -1.11
C ASN A 138 -14.30 12.74 -1.56
N ILE A 139 -14.61 12.16 -2.72
CA ILE A 139 -14.00 10.90 -3.16
C ILE A 139 -12.49 11.06 -3.30
N ILE A 140 -12.05 12.07 -4.06
CA ILE A 140 -10.62 12.29 -4.30
C ILE A 140 -9.89 12.58 -3.01
N LYS A 141 -10.44 13.50 -2.20
CA LYS A 141 -9.85 13.83 -0.91
C LYS A 141 -9.68 12.60 -0.03
N ASN A 142 -10.71 11.73 0.02
CA ASN A 142 -10.64 10.50 0.80
C ASN A 142 -9.55 9.54 0.31
N ILE A 143 -9.42 9.37 -1.02
CA ILE A 143 -8.37 8.55 -1.63
C ILE A 143 -6.98 9.15 -1.35
N GLU A 144 -6.83 10.47 -1.44
CA GLU A 144 -5.57 11.17 -1.22
C GLU A 144 -5.13 11.16 0.26
N GLU A 145 -6.06 11.30 1.20
CA GLU A 145 -5.76 11.29 2.64
C GLU A 145 -5.56 9.88 3.21
N ARG A 146 -6.10 8.84 2.54
CA ARG A 146 -5.97 7.46 3.01
C ARG A 146 -4.51 7.00 3.06
N HIS A 147 -4.09 6.52 4.21
CA HIS A 147 -2.76 5.92 4.39
C HIS A 147 -2.76 4.87 5.49
N SER A 148 -1.75 4.00 5.50
CA SER A 148 -1.53 3.04 6.59
C SER A 148 -0.88 3.73 7.77
N VAL A 149 -1.54 3.72 8.92
CA VAL A 149 -1.05 4.36 10.14
C VAL A 149 -0.21 3.38 10.95
N LYS A 150 1.10 3.60 11.02
CA LYS A 150 2.06 2.69 11.68
C LYS A 150 2.41 3.10 13.12
N THR A 151 1.83 4.18 13.63
CA THR A 151 2.05 4.65 15.01
C THR A 151 1.39 3.72 16.04
N LEU A 152 1.60 3.97 17.31
CA LEU A 152 0.83 3.31 18.37
C LEU A 152 -0.58 3.87 18.38
N PHE A 153 -1.57 2.96 18.52
CA PHE A 153 -2.98 3.34 18.63
C PHE A 153 -3.36 3.53 20.09
N LEU A 154 -4.48 4.17 20.33
CA LEU A 154 -5.05 4.31 21.68
C LEU A 154 -5.58 2.95 22.13
N LYS A 155 -5.60 2.75 23.46
CA LYS A 155 -6.20 1.56 24.08
C LYS A 155 -7.67 1.82 24.38
N GLU A 156 -8.40 2.23 23.36
CA GLU A 156 -9.83 2.51 23.42
C GLU A 156 -10.54 1.53 22.49
N ASP A 157 -11.67 1.02 22.92
CA ASP A 157 -12.50 0.16 22.09
C ASP A 157 -13.08 0.96 20.92
N LEU A 158 -13.19 0.33 19.76
CA LEU A 158 -13.93 0.94 18.65
C LEU A 158 -15.42 1.03 19.02
N LYS A 159 -16.04 2.14 18.64
CA LYS A 159 -17.50 2.31 18.81
C LYS A 159 -18.23 1.27 17.97
N SER A 160 -19.28 0.67 18.53
CA SER A 160 -20.08 -0.35 17.84
C SER A 160 -20.63 0.13 16.50
N LYS A 161 -20.99 1.43 16.39
CA LYS A 161 -21.41 2.04 15.13
C LYS A 161 -20.30 1.98 14.08
N ASP A 162 -19.08 2.38 14.43
CA ASP A 162 -17.95 2.44 13.51
C ASP A 162 -17.57 1.03 13.04
N ILE A 163 -17.60 0.05 13.95
CA ILE A 163 -17.41 -1.39 13.61
C ILE A 163 -18.49 -1.83 12.62
N SER A 164 -19.76 -1.52 12.88
CA SER A 164 -20.87 -1.90 11.99
C SER A 164 -20.69 -1.30 10.58
N GLU A 165 -20.33 -0.01 10.47
CA GLU A 165 -20.12 0.65 9.17
C GLU A 165 -18.97 -0.01 8.36
N ILE A 166 -17.91 -0.45 9.04
CA ILE A 166 -16.81 -1.18 8.38
C ILE A 166 -17.25 -2.57 7.95
N LEU A 167 -17.95 -3.31 8.81
CA LEU A 167 -18.41 -4.66 8.52
C LEU A 167 -19.46 -4.68 7.40
N ASP A 168 -20.28 -3.63 7.28
CA ASP A 168 -21.30 -3.49 6.24
C ASP A 168 -20.72 -3.45 4.82
N ILE A 169 -19.44 -3.18 4.67
CA ILE A 169 -18.72 -3.23 3.38
C ILE A 169 -18.78 -4.64 2.77
N ASN A 170 -18.54 -5.67 3.60
CA ASN A 170 -18.60 -7.07 3.15
C ASN A 170 -18.78 -8.01 4.36
N LYS A 171 -20.02 -8.10 4.87
CA LYS A 171 -20.35 -8.89 6.08
C LYS A 171 -19.97 -10.36 6.01
N SER A 172 -19.92 -10.94 4.82
CA SER A 172 -19.58 -12.35 4.63
C SER A 172 -18.07 -12.62 4.77
N ASN A 173 -17.24 -11.64 4.40
CA ASN A 173 -15.79 -11.82 4.26
C ASN A 173 -14.97 -11.00 5.26
N VAL A 174 -15.60 -10.12 6.04
CA VAL A 174 -14.90 -9.26 7.02
C VAL A 174 -15.42 -9.58 8.42
N THR A 175 -14.49 -9.79 9.36
CA THR A 175 -14.82 -10.03 10.76
C THR A 175 -13.93 -9.15 11.65
N TYR A 176 -14.52 -8.54 12.67
CA TYR A 176 -13.79 -7.82 13.71
C TYR A 176 -13.59 -8.73 14.94
N TYR A 177 -12.39 -8.75 15.46
CA TYR A 177 -12.04 -9.40 16.72
C TYR A 177 -11.49 -8.35 17.68
N ASP A 178 -12.23 -8.14 18.77
CA ASP A 178 -11.80 -7.29 19.86
C ASP A 178 -10.50 -7.82 20.47
N LEU A 179 -9.58 -6.92 20.87
CA LEU A 179 -8.25 -7.29 21.37
C LEU A 179 -8.30 -8.19 22.61
N GLU A 180 -9.27 -7.98 23.49
CA GLU A 180 -9.41 -8.73 24.74
C GLU A 180 -10.19 -10.05 24.58
N SER A 181 -10.84 -10.26 23.44
CA SER A 181 -11.47 -11.55 23.12
C SER A 181 -10.42 -12.67 23.02
N GLU A 182 -10.83 -13.92 23.15
CA GLU A 182 -9.94 -15.08 22.98
C GLU A 182 -9.24 -15.07 21.62
N LYS A 183 -10.00 -14.83 20.55
CA LYS A 183 -9.48 -14.76 19.18
C LYS A 183 -8.60 -13.54 18.96
N GLY A 184 -8.92 -12.39 19.56
CA GLY A 184 -8.09 -11.19 19.52
C GLY A 184 -6.74 -11.39 20.22
N LYS A 185 -6.74 -12.06 21.38
CA LYS A 185 -5.51 -12.44 22.09
C LYS A 185 -4.64 -13.41 21.26
N TYR A 186 -5.26 -14.38 20.60
CA TYR A 186 -4.57 -15.25 19.66
C TYR A 186 -3.93 -14.44 18.51
N LEU A 187 -4.69 -13.54 17.86
CA LEU A 187 -4.18 -12.69 16.78
C LEU A 187 -3.02 -11.80 17.25
N LYS A 188 -3.16 -11.16 18.41
CA LYS A 188 -2.08 -10.35 19.00
C LYS A 188 -0.77 -11.13 19.13
N GLU A 189 -0.84 -12.33 19.68
CA GLU A 189 0.35 -13.15 19.90
C GLU A 189 0.90 -13.72 18.60
N SER A 190 0.06 -14.27 17.75
CA SER A 190 0.48 -14.89 16.48
C SER A 190 1.05 -13.89 15.49
N VAL A 191 0.44 -12.70 15.35
CA VAL A 191 0.95 -11.62 14.50
C VAL A 191 2.33 -11.16 14.96
N TYR A 192 2.52 -10.97 16.26
CA TYR A 192 3.82 -10.61 16.81
C TYR A 192 4.88 -11.69 16.56
N LYS A 193 4.58 -12.94 16.91
CA LYS A 193 5.55 -14.04 16.78
C LYS A 193 5.89 -14.37 15.33
N ALA A 194 4.90 -14.30 14.44
CA ALA A 194 5.14 -14.49 13.01
C ALA A 194 6.06 -13.39 12.45
N PHE A 195 5.82 -12.12 12.81
CA PHE A 195 6.71 -11.02 12.44
C PHE A 195 8.12 -11.19 13.01
N GLU A 196 8.25 -11.60 14.28
CA GLU A 196 9.56 -11.88 14.89
C GLU A 196 10.33 -12.94 14.12
N LYS A 197 9.66 -14.05 13.74
CA LYS A 197 10.26 -15.14 12.95
C LYS A 197 10.61 -14.70 11.53
N GLU A 198 9.75 -13.93 10.87
CA GLU A 198 10.00 -13.40 9.54
C GLU A 198 11.17 -12.40 9.53
N ALA A 199 11.25 -11.51 10.52
CA ALA A 199 12.25 -10.46 10.60
C ALA A 199 13.69 -10.98 10.73
N ILE A 200 13.90 -12.18 11.24
CA ILE A 200 15.23 -12.81 11.35
C ILE A 200 15.59 -13.65 10.11
N ASP A 201 14.67 -13.86 9.17
CA ASP A 201 14.94 -14.57 7.93
C ASP A 201 15.87 -13.75 7.02
N LYS A 202 16.95 -14.39 6.54
CA LYS A 202 17.95 -13.70 5.72
C LYS A 202 17.42 -13.28 4.36
N GLY A 203 16.57 -14.10 3.73
CA GLY A 203 15.97 -13.80 2.43
C GLY A 203 15.06 -12.57 2.53
N VAL A 204 14.24 -12.52 3.59
CA VAL A 204 13.37 -11.38 3.88
C VAL A 204 14.19 -10.11 4.19
N GLN A 205 15.29 -10.22 4.96
CA GLN A 205 16.18 -9.09 5.23
C GLN A 205 16.85 -8.55 3.96
N ASP A 206 17.30 -9.45 3.08
CA ASP A 206 17.90 -9.08 1.79
C ASP A 206 16.90 -8.40 0.87
N GLU A 207 15.67 -8.88 0.84
CA GLU A 207 14.57 -8.27 0.10
C GLU A 207 14.17 -6.90 0.70
N LEU A 208 13.99 -6.83 2.02
CA LEU A 208 13.68 -5.58 2.72
C LEU A 208 14.71 -4.49 2.42
N ALA A 209 16.00 -4.84 2.43
CA ALA A 209 17.08 -3.90 2.13
C ALA A 209 16.98 -3.31 0.72
N LYS A 210 16.50 -4.05 -0.27
CA LYS A 210 16.26 -3.55 -1.64
C LYS A 210 15.11 -2.55 -1.71
N TRP A 211 14.13 -2.65 -0.80
CA TRP A 211 12.95 -1.80 -0.80
C TRP A 211 13.03 -0.61 0.18
N ILE A 212 13.98 -0.55 1.10
CA ILE A 212 14.25 0.64 1.90
C ILE A 212 15.02 1.65 1.05
N ARG A 213 14.56 2.90 1.02
CA ARG A 213 15.24 4.01 0.34
C ARG A 213 16.25 4.64 1.30
N LEU A 214 17.49 4.76 0.85
CA LEU A 214 18.62 5.17 1.69
C LEU A 214 18.84 6.69 1.72
N SER A 215 18.05 7.44 0.95
CA SER A 215 18.08 8.90 0.93
C SER A 215 16.75 9.48 0.41
N ASP A 216 16.48 10.75 0.74
CA ASP A 216 15.37 11.52 0.15
C ASP A 216 15.48 11.62 -1.38
N LYS A 217 16.71 11.73 -1.90
CA LYS A 217 16.97 11.79 -3.33
C LYS A 217 16.54 10.48 -3.99
N GLU A 218 17.00 9.35 -3.49
CA GLU A 218 16.60 8.04 -4.02
C GLU A 218 15.09 7.81 -3.93
N ALA A 219 14.47 8.16 -2.80
CA ALA A 219 13.02 8.03 -2.62
C ALA A 219 12.24 8.82 -3.67
N LYS A 220 12.64 10.08 -3.93
CA LYS A 220 11.99 10.96 -4.92
C LYS A 220 12.25 10.52 -6.36
N GLU A 221 13.41 9.94 -6.66
CA GLU A 221 13.74 9.43 -8.00
C GLU A 221 12.98 8.15 -8.31
N LYS A 222 12.93 7.20 -7.37
CA LYS A 222 12.27 5.91 -7.58
C LYS A 222 10.76 5.96 -7.35
N LYS A 223 10.29 6.85 -6.47
CA LYS A 223 8.88 7.03 -6.09
C LYS A 223 8.18 5.75 -5.64
N ASP A 224 8.97 4.83 -5.08
CA ASP A 224 8.53 3.52 -4.56
C ASP A 224 9.33 3.14 -3.31
N GLY A 225 9.08 1.94 -2.79
CA GLY A 225 9.78 1.45 -1.60
C GLY A 225 9.41 2.25 -0.34
N MET A 226 10.17 2.04 0.72
CA MET A 226 9.92 2.62 2.04
C MET A 226 10.91 3.74 2.33
N SER A 227 10.45 4.98 2.35
CA SER A 227 11.21 6.16 2.78
C SER A 227 11.31 6.24 4.31
N ALA A 228 12.18 7.12 4.81
CA ALA A 228 12.30 7.39 6.24
C ALA A 228 10.95 7.85 6.84
N GLU A 229 10.21 8.70 6.13
CA GLU A 229 8.89 9.17 6.55
C GLU A 229 7.89 8.02 6.71
N MET A 230 7.85 7.08 5.76
CA MET A 230 6.99 5.91 5.84
C MET A 230 7.32 4.98 7.01
N MET A 231 8.54 5.04 7.52
CA MET A 231 9.01 4.29 8.70
C MET A 231 8.87 5.09 10.00
N GLY A 232 8.20 6.26 9.97
CA GLY A 232 8.00 7.12 11.14
C GLY A 232 9.22 7.98 11.51
N MET A 233 10.21 8.07 10.63
CA MET A 233 11.43 8.89 10.76
C MET A 233 11.31 10.20 9.97
N GLY A 234 10.15 10.89 10.06
CA GLY A 234 9.90 12.14 9.37
C GLY A 234 10.53 13.36 10.07
N GLY A 235 10.48 14.53 9.40
CA GLY A 235 10.98 15.79 9.93
C GLY A 235 12.49 15.74 10.23
N ILE A 236 12.89 16.29 11.37
CA ILE A 236 14.31 16.35 11.77
C ILE A 236 14.94 14.96 11.99
N LYS A 237 14.13 13.93 12.31
CA LYS A 237 14.62 12.58 12.57
C LYS A 237 15.31 11.98 11.34
N LYS A 238 14.88 12.28 10.13
CA LYS A 238 15.47 11.74 8.90
C LYS A 238 16.91 12.19 8.68
N TYR A 239 17.29 13.38 9.14
CA TYR A 239 18.66 13.87 9.03
C TYR A 239 19.64 13.06 9.88
N PHE A 240 19.15 12.44 10.96
CA PHE A 240 19.94 11.51 11.78
C PHE A 240 19.80 10.07 11.31
N TYR A 241 18.71 9.73 10.65
CA TYR A 241 18.43 8.38 10.15
C TYR A 241 19.27 8.03 8.92
N TYR A 242 19.19 8.83 7.86
CA TYR A 242 19.84 8.51 6.59
C TYR A 242 21.37 8.29 6.66
N PRO A 243 22.16 9.05 7.44
CA PRO A 243 23.60 8.78 7.56
C PRO A 243 23.94 7.44 8.22
N LEU A 244 23.00 6.86 8.97
CA LEU A 244 23.20 5.60 9.71
C LEU A 244 22.63 4.39 8.97
N VAL A 245 21.78 4.61 7.96
CA VAL A 245 21.08 3.53 7.24
C VAL A 245 21.83 3.18 5.96
N THR A 246 22.28 1.94 5.91
CA THR A 246 22.93 1.27 4.77
C THR A 246 22.33 -0.11 4.66
N GLU A 247 22.52 -0.78 3.54
CA GLU A 247 22.11 -2.20 3.39
C GLU A 247 22.64 -3.08 4.53
N LYS A 248 23.88 -2.84 4.97
CA LYS A 248 24.49 -3.58 6.08
C LYS A 248 23.81 -3.29 7.41
N THR A 249 23.47 -2.03 7.71
CA THR A 249 22.82 -1.68 8.99
C THR A 249 21.37 -2.17 9.03
N ILE A 250 20.65 -2.20 7.90
CA ILE A 250 19.30 -2.76 7.82
C ILE A 250 19.29 -4.24 8.21
N LYS A 251 20.31 -5.00 7.81
CA LYS A 251 20.47 -6.43 8.12
C LYS A 251 21.10 -6.69 9.50
N SER A 252 21.42 -5.64 10.25
CA SER A 252 22.03 -5.80 11.57
C SER A 252 21.03 -6.25 12.63
N ASN A 253 21.48 -7.02 13.59
CA ASN A 253 20.66 -7.44 14.75
C ASN A 253 20.04 -6.25 15.49
N ILE A 254 20.70 -5.08 15.51
CA ILE A 254 20.19 -3.88 16.16
C ILE A 254 18.95 -3.36 15.43
N PHE A 255 18.99 -3.27 14.12
CA PHE A 255 17.87 -2.83 13.30
C PHE A 255 16.71 -3.81 13.38
N VAL A 256 16.98 -5.10 13.17
CA VAL A 256 15.99 -6.19 13.25
C VAL A 256 15.30 -6.21 14.61
N ASN A 257 16.08 -6.23 15.71
CA ASN A 257 15.52 -6.24 17.06
C ASN A 257 14.74 -4.96 17.40
N SER A 258 15.12 -3.82 16.81
CA SER A 258 14.35 -2.58 16.93
C SER A 258 12.98 -2.71 16.28
N GLY A 259 12.92 -3.26 15.06
CA GLY A 259 11.67 -3.56 14.33
C GLY A 259 10.76 -4.51 15.13
N ILE A 260 11.32 -5.60 15.66
CA ILE A 260 10.59 -6.58 16.49
C ILE A 260 9.97 -5.91 17.73
N LYS A 261 10.75 -5.05 18.44
CA LYS A 261 10.24 -4.31 19.60
C LYS A 261 9.10 -3.35 19.23
N VAL A 262 9.20 -2.70 18.07
CA VAL A 262 8.13 -1.81 17.56
C VAL A 262 6.89 -2.63 17.25
N ALA A 263 7.01 -3.73 16.52
CA ALA A 263 5.90 -4.61 16.19
C ALA A 263 5.18 -5.13 17.44
N LYS A 264 5.92 -5.56 18.48
CA LYS A 264 5.35 -5.98 19.76
C LYS A 264 4.49 -4.88 20.37
N LYS A 265 5.02 -3.67 20.46
CA LYS A 265 4.25 -2.53 21.00
C LYS A 265 3.03 -2.22 20.16
N GLN A 266 3.11 -2.35 18.83
CA GLN A 266 1.99 -2.11 17.94
C GLN A 266 0.87 -3.14 18.14
N THR A 267 1.20 -4.43 18.30
CA THR A 267 0.20 -5.48 18.56
C THR A 267 -0.46 -5.36 19.94
N GLU A 268 0.20 -4.77 20.92
CA GLU A 268 -0.31 -4.52 22.26
C GLU A 268 -1.15 -3.24 22.39
N ASN A 269 -1.08 -2.34 21.40
CA ASN A 269 -1.72 -1.03 21.41
C ASN A 269 -2.61 -0.85 20.18
N CYS A 270 -3.81 -1.42 20.25
CA CYS A 270 -4.88 -1.29 19.27
C CYS A 270 -6.22 -1.64 19.94
N SER A 271 -7.32 -1.38 19.25
CA SER A 271 -8.66 -1.82 19.72
C SER A 271 -8.95 -3.27 19.35
N GLY A 272 -8.34 -3.76 18.26
CA GLY A 272 -8.56 -5.13 17.78
C GLY A 272 -8.04 -5.33 16.37
N TYR A 273 -8.56 -6.38 15.73
CA TYR A 273 -8.16 -6.80 14.39
C TYR A 273 -9.37 -6.99 13.48
N LEU A 274 -9.28 -6.48 12.27
CA LEU A 274 -10.15 -6.89 11.17
C LEU A 274 -9.44 -8.02 10.40
N VAL A 275 -10.20 -9.07 10.12
CA VAL A 275 -9.75 -10.19 9.32
C VAL A 275 -10.57 -10.22 8.05
N VAL A 276 -9.90 -10.24 6.91
CA VAL A 276 -10.53 -10.39 5.59
C VAL A 276 -10.23 -11.79 5.08
N LYS A 277 -11.28 -12.53 4.72
CA LYS A 277 -11.20 -13.87 4.13
C LYS A 277 -11.74 -13.89 2.71
N SER A 278 -11.48 -14.94 1.97
CA SER A 278 -12.01 -15.17 0.63
C SER A 278 -12.44 -16.63 0.46
N SER A 279 -13.17 -16.93 -0.61
CA SER A 279 -13.64 -18.30 -0.87
C SER A 279 -12.49 -19.24 -1.21
N SER A 280 -11.44 -18.74 -1.87
CA SER A 280 -10.26 -19.50 -2.26
C SER A 280 -9.03 -18.60 -2.40
N ASN A 281 -7.90 -19.17 -2.84
CA ASN A 281 -6.68 -18.46 -3.21
C ASN A 281 -6.59 -18.21 -4.74
N SER A 282 -7.72 -18.21 -5.46
CA SER A 282 -7.72 -17.88 -6.90
C SER A 282 -7.33 -16.41 -7.13
N ILE A 283 -6.85 -16.10 -8.34
CA ILE A 283 -6.46 -14.74 -8.70
C ILE A 283 -7.66 -13.78 -8.52
N SER A 284 -8.84 -14.17 -8.98
CA SER A 284 -10.06 -13.37 -8.82
C SER A 284 -10.40 -13.13 -7.34
N ASP A 285 -10.34 -14.14 -6.48
CA ASP A 285 -10.64 -13.99 -5.05
C ASP A 285 -9.63 -13.08 -4.34
N LEU A 286 -8.35 -13.14 -4.73
CA LEU A 286 -7.31 -12.27 -4.18
C LEU A 286 -7.46 -10.81 -4.64
N ILE A 287 -7.84 -10.59 -5.91
CA ILE A 287 -8.19 -9.26 -6.42
C ILE A 287 -9.41 -8.70 -5.66
N ASP A 288 -10.47 -9.49 -5.49
CA ASP A 288 -11.67 -9.05 -4.76
C ASP A 288 -11.40 -8.81 -3.27
N THR A 289 -10.48 -9.58 -2.69
CA THR A 289 -9.95 -9.30 -1.33
C THR A 289 -9.28 -7.94 -1.27
N GLY A 290 -8.44 -7.61 -2.25
CA GLY A 290 -7.76 -6.31 -2.33
C GLY A 290 -8.75 -5.17 -2.48
N ARG A 291 -9.77 -5.32 -3.30
CA ARG A 291 -10.87 -4.37 -3.44
C ARG A 291 -11.64 -4.18 -2.14
N THR A 292 -11.96 -5.27 -1.45
CA THR A 292 -12.61 -5.23 -0.14
C THR A 292 -11.74 -4.53 0.89
N MET A 293 -10.44 -4.84 0.92
CA MET A 293 -9.47 -4.19 1.82
C MET A 293 -9.43 -2.68 1.58
N GLU A 294 -9.37 -2.22 0.33
CA GLU A 294 -9.29 -0.79 0.04
C GLU A 294 -10.58 -0.06 0.42
N LYS A 295 -11.76 -0.65 0.21
CA LYS A 295 -13.04 -0.11 0.73
C LYS A 295 -13.01 0.06 2.25
N ILE A 296 -12.46 -0.94 2.98
CA ILE A 296 -12.27 -0.84 4.43
C ILE A 296 -11.35 0.33 4.77
N LEU A 297 -10.23 0.49 4.07
CA LEU A 297 -9.27 1.55 4.32
C LEU A 297 -9.86 2.94 4.04
N LEU A 298 -10.62 3.09 2.97
CA LEU A 298 -11.33 4.33 2.63
C LEU A 298 -12.40 4.67 3.68
N LYS A 299 -13.20 3.68 4.10
CA LYS A 299 -14.20 3.87 5.15
C LYS A 299 -13.55 4.21 6.50
N ALA A 300 -12.49 3.53 6.87
CA ALA A 300 -11.73 3.81 8.08
C ALA A 300 -11.13 5.23 8.07
N ASN A 301 -10.65 5.71 6.89
CA ASN A 301 -10.18 7.09 6.75
C ASN A 301 -11.32 8.12 6.98
N GLU A 302 -12.52 7.87 6.46
CA GLU A 302 -13.69 8.71 6.74
C GLU A 302 -14.03 8.77 8.24
N LEU A 303 -13.94 7.64 8.93
CA LEU A 303 -14.21 7.50 10.35
C LEU A 303 -13.02 7.91 11.24
N LYS A 304 -11.87 8.27 10.63
CA LYS A 304 -10.59 8.54 11.32
C LYS A 304 -10.12 7.40 12.22
N ILE A 305 -10.38 6.17 11.77
CA ILE A 305 -9.88 4.94 12.37
C ILE A 305 -8.56 4.58 11.69
N ALA A 306 -7.52 4.43 12.49
CA ALA A 306 -6.22 4.01 12.02
C ALA A 306 -6.24 2.51 11.66
N VAL A 307 -5.65 2.18 10.51
CA VAL A 307 -5.51 0.81 10.04
C VAL A 307 -4.06 0.53 9.66
N HIS A 308 -3.57 -0.66 10.07
CA HIS A 308 -2.24 -1.12 9.73
C HIS A 308 -2.27 -2.62 9.37
N PRO A 309 -1.98 -2.99 8.11
CA PRO A 309 -1.84 -4.39 7.72
C PRO A 309 -0.69 -5.08 8.47
N MET A 310 -0.95 -6.28 8.97
CA MET A 310 -0.03 -7.10 9.77
C MET A 310 -0.01 -8.52 9.19
N SER A 311 0.60 -8.71 8.01
CA SER A 311 0.42 -9.89 7.17
C SER A 311 1.43 -11.03 7.41
N ALA A 312 2.50 -10.83 8.17
CA ALA A 312 3.50 -11.89 8.45
C ALA A 312 2.87 -13.22 8.93
N VAL A 313 1.79 -13.13 9.71
CA VAL A 313 1.04 -14.31 10.20
C VAL A 313 0.44 -15.17 9.07
N LEU A 314 0.36 -14.63 7.86
CA LEU A 314 -0.20 -15.29 6.67
C LEU A 314 0.86 -15.91 5.75
N HIS A 315 2.15 -15.74 6.06
CA HIS A 315 3.27 -16.28 5.28
C HIS A 315 4.10 -17.27 6.06
N VAL A 316 4.16 -17.11 7.40
CA VAL A 316 5.09 -17.81 8.27
C VAL A 316 4.43 -19.01 8.95
N GLU A 317 5.06 -20.18 8.84
CA GLU A 317 4.65 -21.38 9.58
C GLU A 317 4.96 -21.21 11.08
N PRO A 318 4.14 -21.84 11.95
CA PRO A 318 2.94 -22.63 11.63
C PRO A 318 1.68 -21.79 11.42
N TRP A 319 1.72 -20.48 11.68
CA TRP A 319 0.52 -19.64 11.77
C TRP A 319 -0.26 -19.57 10.45
N LYS A 320 0.41 -19.53 9.29
CA LYS A 320 -0.26 -19.48 7.97
C LYS A 320 -1.23 -20.65 7.77
N ASP A 321 -0.91 -21.83 8.34
CA ASP A 321 -1.70 -23.05 8.18
C ASP A 321 -2.77 -23.18 9.26
N GLU A 322 -2.55 -22.57 10.43
CA GLU A 322 -3.42 -22.71 11.60
C GLU A 322 -4.45 -21.60 11.75
N ILE A 323 -4.18 -20.40 11.22
CA ILE A 323 -4.94 -19.19 11.55
C ILE A 323 -6.43 -19.32 11.27
N SER A 324 -6.83 -19.89 10.13
CA SER A 324 -8.25 -20.07 9.80
C SER A 324 -8.95 -20.95 10.84
N GLY A 325 -8.37 -22.11 11.15
CA GLY A 325 -8.91 -23.02 12.16
C GLY A 325 -8.97 -22.41 13.56
N LYS A 326 -7.93 -21.68 13.99
CA LYS A 326 -7.90 -20.98 15.28
C LYS A 326 -8.96 -19.89 15.40
N LEU A 327 -9.32 -19.26 14.29
CA LEU A 327 -10.41 -18.30 14.23
C LEU A 327 -11.79 -18.94 14.02
N GLY A 328 -11.86 -20.26 13.84
CA GLY A 328 -13.10 -20.99 13.57
C GLY A 328 -13.66 -20.71 12.17
N LEU A 329 -12.76 -20.46 11.22
CA LEU A 329 -13.07 -20.21 9.82
C LEU A 329 -12.73 -21.44 8.98
N THR A 330 -13.53 -21.72 7.96
CA THR A 330 -13.26 -22.75 6.95
C THR A 330 -12.56 -22.18 5.72
N GLU A 331 -12.77 -20.89 5.48
CA GLU A 331 -12.19 -20.18 4.34
C GLU A 331 -10.79 -19.61 4.68
N PRO A 332 -9.94 -19.42 3.67
CA PRO A 332 -8.62 -18.87 3.88
C PRO A 332 -8.67 -17.40 4.33
N VAL A 333 -7.90 -17.10 5.38
CA VAL A 333 -7.65 -15.72 5.81
C VAL A 333 -6.66 -15.07 4.84
N GLN A 334 -7.03 -13.91 4.29
CA GLN A 334 -6.24 -13.20 3.30
C GLN A 334 -5.55 -11.96 3.85
N MET A 335 -6.17 -11.25 4.80
CA MET A 335 -5.57 -10.07 5.44
C MET A 335 -5.90 -10.03 6.93
N VAL A 336 -4.93 -9.58 7.71
CA VAL A 336 -5.08 -9.22 9.12
C VAL A 336 -4.70 -7.76 9.26
N LEU A 337 -5.66 -6.95 9.69
CA LEU A 337 -5.52 -5.50 9.81
C LEU A 337 -5.68 -5.10 11.27
N ARG A 338 -4.65 -4.54 11.87
CA ARG A 338 -4.72 -3.92 13.19
C ARG A 338 -5.50 -2.61 13.09
N VAL A 339 -6.48 -2.39 13.96
CA VAL A 339 -7.35 -1.21 13.93
C VAL A 339 -7.47 -0.54 15.30
N GLY A 340 -7.75 0.76 15.31
CA GLY A 340 -7.98 1.54 16.54
C GLY A 340 -7.95 3.03 16.29
N TYR A 341 -8.27 3.82 17.33
CA TYR A 341 -8.15 5.27 17.27
C TYR A 341 -6.71 5.72 17.51
N VAL A 342 -6.37 6.93 17.05
CA VAL A 342 -5.06 7.57 17.24
C VAL A 342 -5.25 9.01 17.73
N LYS A 343 -4.24 9.55 18.41
CA LYS A 343 -4.28 10.96 18.80
C LYS A 343 -4.28 11.91 17.62
N GLU A 344 -3.46 11.58 16.61
CA GLU A 344 -3.32 12.32 15.37
C GLU A 344 -3.31 11.31 14.23
N TYR A 345 -4.20 11.48 13.26
CA TYR A 345 -4.31 10.57 12.12
C TYR A 345 -3.07 10.68 11.22
N GLY A 346 -2.51 11.88 11.11
CA GLY A 346 -1.34 12.18 10.28
C GLY A 346 -1.69 12.36 8.82
N GLU A 347 -0.63 12.47 8.01
CA GLU A 347 -0.72 12.70 6.56
C GLU A 347 -0.04 11.56 5.80
N PRO A 348 -0.46 11.30 4.55
CA PRO A 348 0.20 10.33 3.69
C PRO A 348 1.65 10.71 3.43
N THR A 349 2.56 9.76 3.59
CA THR A 349 4.00 9.96 3.36
C THR A 349 4.55 9.12 2.22
N SER A 350 3.74 8.24 1.65
CA SER A 350 4.16 7.32 0.60
C SER A 350 4.24 8.01 -0.76
N LEU A 351 5.37 7.89 -1.42
CA LEU A 351 5.53 8.32 -2.81
C LEU A 351 4.89 7.30 -3.77
N ARG A 352 4.48 7.77 -4.95
CA ARG A 352 3.89 6.93 -5.99
C ARG A 352 4.59 7.16 -7.32
N ARG A 353 4.73 6.07 -8.08
CA ARG A 353 5.25 6.11 -9.45
C ARG A 353 4.33 6.98 -10.32
N ASP A 354 4.90 7.63 -11.31
CA ASP A 354 4.12 8.36 -12.28
C ASP A 354 3.26 7.40 -13.11
N ILE A 355 2.12 7.87 -13.59
CA ILE A 355 1.23 7.04 -14.42
C ILE A 355 1.93 6.50 -15.66
N TRP A 356 2.89 7.27 -16.21
CA TRP A 356 3.66 6.89 -17.39
C TRP A 356 4.69 5.78 -17.13
N ASP A 357 5.07 5.55 -15.86
CA ASP A 357 5.94 4.43 -15.45
C ASP A 357 5.16 3.09 -15.37
N ILE A 358 3.83 3.15 -15.32
CA ILE A 358 2.97 1.96 -15.18
C ILE A 358 2.17 1.62 -16.44
N ILE A 359 2.02 2.57 -17.37
CA ILE A 359 1.34 2.33 -18.66
C ILE A 359 2.31 1.57 -19.58
N VAL A 360 1.83 0.48 -20.18
CA VAL A 360 2.55 -0.33 -21.17
C VAL A 360 1.80 -0.39 -22.50
N GLU A 361 2.55 -0.69 -23.60
CA GLU A 361 1.99 -0.84 -24.97
C GLU A 361 1.19 -2.13 -25.14
#